data_c64f278ef90bc4a564d551bf7f6d4c45
#
_entry.id   c64f278ef90bc4a564d551bf7f6d4c45
#
_cell.length_a   1.000
_cell.length_b   1.000
_cell.length_c   1.000
_cell.angle_alpha   90.00
_cell.angle_beta   90.00
_cell.angle_gamma   90.00
#
_symmetry.space_group_name_H-M   'P 1'
#
loop_
_entity.id
_entity.type
_entity.pdbx_description
1 polymer ?
#
loop_
_entity_poly.entity_id
_entity_poly.type
_entity_poly.pdbx_seq_one_letter_code
_entity_poly.pdbx_strand_id
1 'polypeptide(L)'
;MYKRILVPIDGSDCAYAGLREVPRIASQPEHMVLLIHVIEQSGWNGQFDPGTVGEIIEDTLRKEGRELLDAAKSTLSALGIPCEAILAESHNQRTSEVIMTHAALRNAELIVMGTHGRRGVRQVLLGSDAAEVVSLATIPVLLVRNQADRPTVG
;
A
#
# COMPACT_ATOMS: atom_id res chain seq x y z
N MET A 1 -3.16 15.91 -15.18
CA MET A 1 -2.13 15.64 -14.13
C MET A 1 -2.84 15.09 -12.92
N TYR A 2 -2.39 13.96 -12.36
CA TYR A 2 -3.09 13.27 -11.26
C TYR A 2 -2.93 14.03 -9.95
N LYS A 3 -4.02 14.51 -9.35
CA LYS A 3 -3.98 15.29 -8.10
C LYS A 3 -4.03 14.43 -6.86
N ARG A 4 -4.69 13.27 -6.91
CA ARG A 4 -4.86 12.36 -5.78
C ARG A 4 -4.27 10.99 -6.14
N ILE A 5 -3.19 10.63 -5.46
CA ILE A 5 -2.37 9.46 -5.78
C ILE A 5 -2.44 8.49 -4.58
N LEU A 6 -2.97 7.29 -4.79
CA LEU A 6 -3.02 6.25 -3.77
C LEU A 6 -1.77 5.37 -3.85
N VAL A 7 -1.14 5.14 -2.70
CA VAL A 7 0.10 4.36 -2.58
C VAL A 7 -0.05 3.31 -1.49
N PRO A 8 -0.27 2.05 -1.85
CA PRO A 8 -0.28 0.96 -0.89
C PRO A 8 1.11 0.71 -0.31
N ILE A 9 1.19 0.59 1.03
CA ILE A 9 2.42 0.36 1.80
C ILE A 9 2.23 -0.90 2.64
N ASP A 10 3.07 -1.91 2.44
CA ASP A 10 3.06 -3.18 3.18
C ASP A 10 4.38 -3.48 3.90
N GLY A 11 5.33 -2.55 3.86
CA GLY A 11 6.66 -2.68 4.43
C GLY A 11 7.64 -3.46 3.55
N SER A 12 7.26 -3.88 2.34
CA SER A 12 8.17 -4.53 1.38
C SER A 12 9.07 -3.52 0.68
N ASP A 13 10.22 -3.97 0.19
CA ASP A 13 11.13 -3.16 -0.62
C ASP A 13 10.46 -2.66 -1.91
N CYS A 14 9.54 -3.45 -2.47
CA CYS A 14 8.77 -3.07 -3.65
C CYS A 14 7.75 -1.96 -3.36
N ALA A 15 7.08 -2.00 -2.19
CA ALA A 15 6.20 -0.91 -1.78
C ALA A 15 6.99 0.40 -1.59
N TYR A 16 8.17 0.32 -0.98
CA TYR A 16 9.07 1.47 -0.88
C TYR A 16 9.63 1.91 -2.23
N ALA A 17 9.79 1.02 -3.22
CA ALA A 17 10.13 1.42 -4.59
C ALA A 17 9.01 2.27 -5.21
N GLY A 18 7.74 1.89 -5.00
CA GLY A 18 6.58 2.70 -5.36
C GLY A 18 6.60 4.07 -4.70
N LEU A 19 6.84 4.11 -3.39
CA LEU A 19 6.91 5.36 -2.63
C LEU A 19 8.02 6.30 -3.15
N ARG A 20 9.19 5.75 -3.50
CA ARG A 20 10.31 6.53 -4.06
C ARG A 20 10.04 7.14 -5.45
N GLU A 21 9.06 6.61 -6.20
CA GLU A 21 8.66 7.16 -7.48
C GLU A 21 7.70 8.35 -7.33
N VAL A 22 6.99 8.44 -6.20
CA VAL A 22 5.99 9.49 -5.93
C VAL A 22 6.51 10.92 -6.14
N PRO A 23 7.73 11.32 -5.70
CA PRO A 23 8.23 12.68 -5.88
C PRO A 23 8.36 13.12 -7.34
N ARG A 24 8.51 12.16 -8.27
CA ARG A 24 8.56 12.44 -9.72
C ARG A 24 7.18 12.75 -10.29
N ILE A 25 6.12 12.29 -9.64
CA ILE A 25 4.74 12.38 -10.09
C ILE A 25 4.02 13.49 -9.33
N ALA A 26 4.22 13.57 -8.01
CA ALA A 26 3.58 14.52 -7.11
C ALA A 26 4.53 15.70 -6.83
N SER A 27 4.82 16.50 -7.86
CA SER A 27 5.78 17.62 -7.79
C SER A 27 5.12 18.99 -7.57
N GLN A 28 3.80 19.06 -7.51
CA GLN A 28 3.05 20.31 -7.35
C GLN A 28 2.33 20.36 -5.99
N PRO A 29 2.13 21.57 -5.41
CA PRO A 29 1.50 21.72 -4.09
C PRO A 29 0.06 21.21 -4.00
N GLU A 30 -0.64 21.14 -5.11
CA GLU A 30 -2.02 20.63 -5.20
C GLU A 30 -2.12 19.09 -5.22
N HIS A 31 -1.00 18.39 -5.32
CA HIS A 31 -0.99 16.95 -5.23
C HIS A 31 -1.19 16.49 -3.78
N MET A 32 -2.00 15.47 -3.61
CA MET A 32 -2.23 14.78 -2.34
C MET A 32 -1.89 13.31 -2.49
N VAL A 33 -0.99 12.82 -1.67
CA VAL A 33 -0.64 11.40 -1.62
C VAL A 33 -1.42 10.71 -0.50
N LEU A 34 -2.12 9.63 -0.85
CA LEU A 34 -2.89 8.81 0.07
C LEU A 34 -2.10 7.53 0.34
N LEU A 35 -1.43 7.45 1.47
CA LEU A 35 -0.71 6.25 1.90
C LEU A 35 -1.70 5.29 2.55
N ILE A 36 -1.82 4.07 2.06
CA ILE A 36 -2.71 3.06 2.64
C ILE A 36 -1.94 1.81 3.06
N HIS A 37 -2.18 1.37 4.29
CA HIS A 37 -1.79 0.04 4.77
C HIS A 37 -3.04 -0.75 5.11
N VAL A 38 -3.16 -1.97 4.57
CA VAL A 38 -4.27 -2.87 4.82
C VAL A 38 -3.81 -3.95 5.79
N ILE A 39 -4.48 -4.03 6.95
CA ILE A 39 -4.29 -5.10 7.92
C ILE A 39 -5.13 -6.29 7.45
N GLU A 40 -4.47 -7.38 7.12
CA GLU A 40 -5.14 -8.64 6.82
C GLU A 40 -5.57 -9.30 8.14
N GLN A 41 -6.88 -9.31 8.37
CA GLN A 41 -7.44 -10.10 9.47
C GLN A 41 -7.49 -11.55 9.02
N SER A 42 -6.53 -12.36 9.47
CA SER A 42 -6.52 -13.80 9.23
C SER A 42 -7.72 -14.44 9.93
N GLY A 43 -8.75 -14.84 9.17
CA GLY A 43 -9.78 -15.86 9.42
C GLY A 43 -10.24 -16.23 10.83
N TRP A 44 -10.01 -15.41 11.82
CA TRP A 44 -10.44 -15.62 13.18
C TRP A 44 -11.84 -15.05 13.34
N ASN A 45 -12.83 -15.91 13.13
CA ASN A 45 -14.24 -15.61 13.37
C ASN A 45 -14.41 -15.12 14.81
N GLY A 46 -14.40 -13.84 15.05
CA GLY A 46 -14.96 -13.03 16.13
C GLY A 46 -15.39 -13.64 17.49
N GLN A 47 -14.88 -14.79 17.86
CA GLN A 47 -15.19 -15.49 19.12
C GLN A 47 -14.01 -15.43 20.10
N PHE A 48 -13.45 -14.24 20.30
CA PHE A 48 -12.52 -14.04 21.39
C PHE A 48 -13.13 -13.20 22.49
N ASP A 49 -13.02 -13.71 23.71
CA ASP A 49 -13.27 -12.92 24.90
C ASP A 49 -12.26 -11.76 24.97
N PRO A 50 -12.66 -10.56 25.46
CA PRO A 50 -11.74 -9.46 25.71
C PRO A 50 -10.52 -9.90 26.51
N GLY A 51 -9.30 -9.53 26.08
CA GLY A 51 -8.05 -9.91 26.71
C GLY A 51 -7.43 -11.21 26.18
N THR A 52 -7.93 -11.73 25.05
CA THR A 52 -7.39 -12.95 24.43
C THR A 52 -6.18 -12.66 23.53
N VAL A 53 -5.45 -13.75 23.18
CA VAL A 53 -4.31 -13.71 22.26
C VAL A 53 -4.67 -13.05 20.93
N GLY A 54 -5.92 -13.20 20.45
CA GLY A 54 -6.40 -12.58 19.21
C GLY A 54 -6.42 -11.05 19.27
N GLU A 55 -6.91 -10.48 20.37
CA GLU A 55 -6.93 -9.02 20.57
C GLU A 55 -5.51 -8.44 20.62
N ILE A 56 -4.58 -9.13 21.29
CA ILE A 56 -3.18 -8.73 21.35
C ILE A 56 -2.54 -8.73 19.96
N ILE A 57 -2.84 -9.74 19.13
CA ILE A 57 -2.35 -9.83 17.75
C ILE A 57 -2.90 -8.68 16.92
N GLU A 58 -4.21 -8.40 17.00
CA GLU A 58 -4.82 -7.29 16.26
C GLU A 58 -4.22 -5.93 16.65
N ASP A 59 -4.03 -5.68 17.95
CA ASP A 59 -3.40 -4.44 18.43
C ASP A 59 -1.96 -4.31 17.96
N THR A 60 -1.22 -5.43 17.92
CA THR A 60 0.15 -5.48 17.38
C THR A 60 0.16 -5.12 15.90
N LEU A 61 -0.72 -5.73 15.09
CA LEU A 61 -0.83 -5.44 13.66
C LEU A 61 -1.22 -3.97 13.39
N ARG A 62 -2.14 -3.42 14.19
CA ARG A 62 -2.52 -2.01 14.10
C ARG A 62 -1.34 -1.08 14.44
N LYS A 63 -0.56 -1.43 15.46
CA LYS A 63 0.64 -0.67 15.85
C LYS A 63 1.68 -0.70 14.74
N GLU A 64 2.02 -1.88 14.24
CA GLU A 64 2.99 -2.05 13.14
C GLU A 64 2.54 -1.30 11.88
N GLY A 65 1.26 -1.39 11.53
CA GLY A 65 0.70 -0.68 10.39
C GLY A 65 0.81 0.85 10.52
N ARG A 66 0.57 1.39 11.72
CA ARG A 66 0.77 2.83 11.99
C ARG A 66 2.24 3.22 11.85
N GLU A 67 3.16 2.44 12.40
CA GLU A 67 4.60 2.70 12.30
C GLU A 67 5.08 2.71 10.84
N LEU A 68 4.60 1.78 9.99
CA LEU A 68 4.87 1.76 8.56
C LEU A 68 4.36 3.02 7.85
N LEU A 69 3.12 3.42 8.15
CA LEU A 69 2.52 4.61 7.57
C LEU A 69 3.22 5.89 8.02
N ASP A 70 3.60 5.99 9.29
CA ASP A 70 4.32 7.14 9.85
C ASP A 70 5.71 7.30 9.23
N ALA A 71 6.42 6.20 9.01
CA ALA A 71 7.71 6.20 8.32
C ALA A 71 7.57 6.68 6.85
N ALA A 72 6.58 6.15 6.13
CA ALA A 72 6.29 6.56 4.76
C ALA A 72 5.87 8.04 4.68
N LYS A 73 5.01 8.48 5.59
CA LYS A 73 4.58 9.87 5.72
C LYS A 73 5.75 10.81 6.01
N SER A 74 6.63 10.44 6.93
CA SER A 74 7.82 11.23 7.25
C SER A 74 8.73 11.41 6.02
N THR A 75 8.89 10.35 5.22
CA THR A 75 9.67 10.41 3.98
C THR A 75 9.11 11.43 2.98
N LEU A 76 7.81 11.45 2.76
CA LEU A 76 7.17 12.40 1.84
C LEU A 76 7.13 13.82 2.41
N SER A 77 6.86 13.95 3.71
CA SER A 77 6.82 15.25 4.39
C SER A 77 8.17 15.96 4.37
N ALA A 78 9.28 15.22 4.50
CA ALA A 78 10.63 15.75 4.37
C ALA A 78 10.92 16.32 2.96
N LEU A 79 10.17 15.88 1.95
CA LEU A 79 10.23 16.38 0.58
C LEU A 79 9.18 17.46 0.29
N GLY A 80 8.41 17.88 1.32
CA GLY A 80 7.34 18.88 1.17
C GLY A 80 6.11 18.39 0.41
N ILE A 81 5.92 17.07 0.28
CA ILE A 81 4.79 16.46 -0.44
C ILE A 81 3.63 16.25 0.52
N PRO A 82 2.45 16.87 0.28
CA PRO A 82 1.27 16.66 1.10
C PRO A 82 0.81 15.21 1.07
N CYS A 83 0.62 14.60 2.25
CA CYS A 83 0.19 13.21 2.33
C CYS A 83 -0.71 12.92 3.53
N GLU A 84 -1.62 11.98 3.35
CA GLU A 84 -2.55 11.44 4.34
C GLU A 84 -2.27 9.96 4.53
N ALA A 85 -2.33 9.46 5.77
CA ALA A 85 -2.15 8.05 6.10
C ALA A 85 -3.51 7.40 6.38
N ILE A 86 -3.73 6.23 5.80
CA ILE A 86 -4.95 5.43 5.92
C ILE A 86 -4.58 4.04 6.42
N LEU A 87 -5.00 3.72 7.64
CA LEU A 87 -4.94 2.35 8.16
C LEU A 87 -6.30 1.69 7.91
N ALA A 88 -6.33 0.67 7.07
CA ALA A 88 -7.55 -0.06 6.72
C ALA A 88 -7.49 -1.51 7.21
N GLU A 89 -8.64 -2.11 7.46
CA GLU A 89 -8.77 -3.50 7.88
C GLU A 89 -9.55 -4.29 6.82
N SER A 90 -9.12 -5.51 6.52
CA SER A 90 -9.70 -6.27 5.41
C SER A 90 -11.08 -6.86 5.68
N HIS A 91 -11.46 -7.11 6.94
CA HIS A 91 -12.76 -7.67 7.33
C HIS A 91 -13.27 -8.77 6.38
N ASN A 92 -12.46 -9.81 6.12
CA ASN A 92 -12.71 -10.91 5.17
C ASN A 92 -12.75 -10.50 3.67
N GLN A 93 -12.39 -9.28 3.33
CA GLN A 93 -12.17 -8.86 1.94
C GLN A 93 -10.70 -9.13 1.54
N ARG A 94 -10.44 -9.17 0.24
CA ARG A 94 -9.05 -9.20 -0.26
C ARG A 94 -8.42 -7.82 -0.13
N THR A 95 -7.13 -7.78 0.09
CA THR A 95 -6.35 -6.53 0.15
C THR A 95 -6.60 -5.63 -1.07
N SER A 96 -6.66 -6.21 -2.27
CA SER A 96 -6.97 -5.50 -3.51
C SER A 96 -8.35 -4.83 -3.51
N GLU A 97 -9.37 -5.48 -2.96
CA GLU A 97 -10.74 -4.92 -2.86
C GLU A 97 -10.79 -3.74 -1.90
N VAL A 98 -10.08 -3.85 -0.76
CA VAL A 98 -9.95 -2.76 0.21
C VAL A 98 -9.24 -1.55 -0.41
N ILE A 99 -8.14 -1.79 -1.15
CA ILE A 99 -7.42 -0.73 -1.88
C ILE A 99 -8.35 -0.04 -2.87
N MET A 100 -9.12 -0.79 -3.66
CA MET A 100 -10.06 -0.21 -4.64
C MET A 100 -11.20 0.56 -3.98
N THR A 101 -11.73 0.06 -2.86
CA THR A 101 -12.76 0.77 -2.08
C THR A 101 -12.23 2.13 -1.61
N HIS A 102 -11.03 2.16 -1.05
CA HIS A 102 -10.41 3.42 -0.61
C HIS A 102 -10.03 4.33 -1.77
N ALA A 103 -9.61 3.78 -2.92
CA ALA A 103 -9.38 4.57 -4.12
C ALA A 103 -10.64 5.34 -4.54
N ALA A 104 -11.79 4.68 -4.55
CA ALA A 104 -13.07 5.29 -4.88
C ALA A 104 -13.52 6.31 -3.81
N LEU A 105 -13.51 5.94 -2.52
CA LEU A 105 -13.91 6.80 -1.42
C LEU A 105 -13.09 8.10 -1.31
N ARG A 106 -11.82 8.03 -1.67
CA ARG A 106 -10.89 9.16 -1.60
C ARG A 106 -10.72 9.89 -2.94
N ASN A 107 -11.47 9.50 -3.97
CA ASN A 107 -11.37 10.03 -5.33
C ASN A 107 -9.91 9.99 -5.84
N ALA A 108 -9.23 8.88 -5.66
CA ALA A 108 -7.91 8.68 -6.21
C ALA A 108 -7.98 8.65 -7.75
N GLU A 109 -6.99 9.23 -8.39
CA GLU A 109 -6.89 9.35 -9.85
C GLU A 109 -5.78 8.47 -10.42
N LEU A 110 -4.88 7.99 -9.55
CA LEU A 110 -3.77 7.10 -9.88
C LEU A 110 -3.47 6.20 -8.67
N ILE A 111 -3.15 4.95 -8.93
CA ILE A 111 -2.53 4.05 -7.94
C ILE A 111 -1.06 3.87 -8.32
N VAL A 112 -0.15 4.03 -7.35
CA VAL A 112 1.28 3.75 -7.52
C VAL A 112 1.66 2.65 -6.55
N MET A 113 2.11 1.51 -7.04
CA MET A 113 2.44 0.37 -6.17
C MET A 113 3.63 -0.43 -6.70
N GLY A 114 4.27 -1.17 -5.79
CA GLY A 114 5.29 -2.12 -6.15
C GLY A 114 4.73 -3.32 -6.91
N THR A 115 5.57 -3.95 -7.74
CA THR A 115 5.18 -5.16 -8.47
C THR A 115 5.03 -6.40 -7.59
N HIS A 116 5.64 -6.41 -6.39
CA HIS A 116 5.60 -7.52 -5.44
C HIS A 116 5.37 -6.98 -4.03
N GLY A 117 4.66 -7.75 -3.18
CA GLY A 117 4.50 -7.47 -1.77
C GLY A 117 5.50 -8.24 -0.89
N ARG A 118 5.18 -8.41 0.38
CA ARG A 118 6.00 -9.09 1.41
C ARG A 118 6.43 -10.53 1.04
N ARG A 119 5.69 -11.21 0.17
CA ARG A 119 5.95 -12.60 -0.25
C ARG A 119 6.90 -12.71 -1.44
N GLY A 120 7.70 -11.67 -1.73
CA GLY A 120 8.55 -11.52 -2.89
C GLY A 120 9.22 -12.81 -3.38
N VAL A 121 8.74 -13.31 -4.52
CA VAL A 121 9.41 -14.38 -5.26
C VAL A 121 10.36 -13.72 -6.24
N ARG A 122 11.62 -14.16 -6.25
CA ARG A 122 12.71 -13.63 -7.12
C ARG A 122 12.49 -13.83 -8.63
N GLN A 123 11.36 -14.34 -9.04
CA GLN A 123 11.02 -14.52 -10.46
C GLN A 123 10.05 -13.43 -10.93
N VAL A 124 10.12 -13.12 -12.22
CA VAL A 124 9.49 -12.04 -13.01
C VAL A 124 7.94 -12.00 -12.94
N LEU A 125 7.33 -12.60 -11.95
CA LEU A 125 5.88 -12.67 -11.80
C LEU A 125 5.36 -11.48 -10.97
N LEU A 126 4.34 -10.84 -11.47
CA LEU A 126 3.56 -9.83 -10.75
C LEU A 126 2.97 -10.46 -9.48
N GLY A 127 3.13 -9.78 -8.34
CA GLY A 127 2.55 -10.24 -7.07
C GLY A 127 1.03 -10.33 -7.15
N SER A 128 0.42 -11.22 -6.35
CA SER A 128 -1.03 -11.45 -6.37
C SER A 128 -1.85 -10.18 -6.17
N ASP A 129 -1.50 -9.37 -5.17
CA ASP A 129 -2.23 -8.14 -4.88
C ASP A 129 -2.09 -7.11 -6.01
N ALA A 130 -0.88 -6.97 -6.58
CA ALA A 130 -0.66 -6.08 -7.72
C ALA A 130 -1.43 -6.54 -8.96
N ALA A 131 -1.46 -7.84 -9.25
CA ALA A 131 -2.23 -8.42 -10.35
C ALA A 131 -3.73 -8.21 -10.17
N GLU A 132 -4.25 -8.43 -8.95
CA GLU A 132 -5.65 -8.22 -8.64
C GLU A 132 -6.04 -6.74 -8.70
N VAL A 133 -5.22 -5.83 -8.14
CA VAL A 133 -5.47 -4.38 -8.25
C VAL A 133 -5.53 -3.95 -9.70
N VAL A 134 -4.58 -4.38 -10.55
CA VAL A 134 -4.61 -4.07 -11.99
C VAL A 134 -5.88 -4.61 -12.67
N SER A 135 -6.33 -5.81 -12.28
CA SER A 135 -7.55 -6.41 -12.83
C SER A 135 -8.83 -5.68 -12.42
N LEU A 136 -8.88 -5.14 -11.20
CA LEU A 136 -10.05 -4.47 -10.63
C LEU A 136 -10.05 -2.96 -10.88
N ALA A 137 -8.90 -2.37 -11.20
CA ALA A 137 -8.75 -0.92 -11.26
C ALA A 137 -9.57 -0.29 -12.38
N THR A 138 -10.31 0.75 -12.03
CA THR A 138 -11.02 1.65 -12.96
C THR A 138 -10.27 2.94 -13.23
N ILE A 139 -9.13 3.13 -12.57
CA ILE A 139 -8.20 4.25 -12.72
C ILE A 139 -6.82 3.72 -13.09
N PRO A 140 -5.92 4.53 -13.67
CA PRO A 140 -4.56 4.10 -14.00
C PRO A 140 -3.80 3.54 -12.81
N VAL A 141 -2.99 2.50 -13.07
CA VAL A 141 -2.09 1.88 -12.09
C VAL A 141 -0.66 1.94 -12.61
N LEU A 142 0.21 2.57 -11.85
CA LEU A 142 1.65 2.59 -12.11
C LEU A 142 2.33 1.51 -11.26
N LEU A 143 2.88 0.51 -11.94
CA LEU A 143 3.64 -0.55 -11.30
C LEU A 143 5.13 -0.20 -11.31
N VAL A 144 5.74 -0.19 -10.12
CA VAL A 144 7.15 0.15 -9.93
C VAL A 144 7.92 -1.11 -9.53
N ARG A 145 8.96 -1.43 -10.30
CA ARG A 145 9.89 -2.52 -9.95
C ARG A 145 10.97 -2.01 -9.01
N ASN A 146 11.36 -2.83 -8.06
CA ASN A 146 12.58 -2.58 -7.31
C ASN A 146 13.79 -2.74 -8.25
N GLN A 147 14.77 -1.86 -8.15
CA GLN A 147 15.98 -1.92 -9.00
C GLN A 147 16.79 -3.20 -8.77
N ALA A 148 16.71 -3.79 -7.56
CA ALA A 148 17.34 -5.06 -7.24
C ALA A 148 16.76 -6.25 -8.03
N ASP A 149 15.56 -6.12 -8.60
CA ASP A 149 14.88 -7.16 -9.37
C ASP A 149 15.12 -7.03 -10.89
N ARG A 150 16.00 -6.13 -11.33
CA ARG A 150 16.36 -6.04 -12.74
C ARG A 150 17.17 -7.27 -13.13
N PRO A 151 16.76 -8.04 -14.16
CA PRO A 151 17.64 -9.07 -14.72
C PRO A 151 18.91 -8.39 -15.19
N THR A 152 20.05 -8.87 -14.74
CA THR A 152 21.35 -8.53 -15.33
C THR A 152 21.32 -8.97 -16.79
N VAL A 153 21.16 -8.00 -17.68
CA VAL A 153 21.34 -8.24 -19.11
C VAL A 153 22.85 -8.50 -19.30
N GLY A 154 23.19 -9.77 -19.42
CA GLY A 154 24.52 -10.20 -19.85
C GLY A 154 24.68 -10.06 -21.34
#